data_65a3675f13e6b9d1e43074150f67f48a
#
_entry.id   65a3675f13e6b9d1e43074150f67f48a
#
_cell.length_a   1.000
_cell.length_b   1.000
_cell.length_c   1.000
_cell.angle_alpha   90.00
_cell.angle_beta   90.00
_cell.angle_gamma   90.00
#
_symmetry.space_group_name_H-M   'P 1'
#
loop_
_entity.id
_entity.type
_entity.pdbx_description
1 polymer ?
#
loop_
_entity_poly.entity_id
_entity_poly.type
_entity_poly.pdbx_seq_one_letter_code
_entity_poly.pdbx_strand_id
1 'polypeptide(L)'
;MKRLGTLLLVLSLTLGLAACGGTASSPSLSAAPTPAAPAQSQPAEAVELIVFAAASMTETLNQIAALYADVAPNVKLTFNFDSSGTLKTQIEEGADCDLFLSAGQKQMNQLDVTADPAVNDKGLDFVLQGSRVDLLENRVTLCVPEGNPAGIESYDDMAQALKDGAILLAMGNSDVPVGQYTQKILAYYDLDETALAGAGAITYCTNVKEVTTQV
;
A
#
# COMPACT_ATOMS: atom_id res chain seq x y z
N MET A 1 17.01 -34.65 -20.83
CA MET A 1 16.29 -35.59 -21.72
C MET A 1 15.20 -34.81 -22.42
N LYS A 2 15.37 -34.68 -23.75
CA LYS A 2 14.45 -33.93 -24.64
C LYS A 2 13.16 -34.72 -24.82
N ARG A 3 12.00 -34.06 -24.77
CA ARG A 3 10.80 -34.53 -25.46
C ARG A 3 10.15 -33.39 -26.21
N LEU A 4 10.32 -33.43 -27.49
CA LEU A 4 9.66 -32.72 -28.56
C LEU A 4 8.24 -33.30 -28.70
N GLY A 5 7.21 -32.48 -28.80
CA GLY A 5 5.81 -32.88 -29.04
C GLY A 5 5.18 -31.99 -30.10
N THR A 6 4.88 -32.58 -31.18
CA THR A 6 4.56 -32.19 -32.54
C THR A 6 3.27 -31.38 -32.68
N LEU A 7 3.35 -30.33 -33.47
CA LEU A 7 2.29 -29.48 -34.02
C LEU A 7 1.51 -30.25 -35.11
N LEU A 8 0.18 -30.29 -35.03
CA LEU A 8 -0.67 -30.77 -36.14
C LEU A 8 -1.66 -29.67 -36.55
N LEU A 9 -1.35 -29.05 -37.69
CA LEU A 9 -2.15 -28.09 -38.41
C LEU A 9 -3.13 -28.84 -39.32
N VAL A 10 -4.44 -28.67 -39.16
CA VAL A 10 -5.45 -29.14 -40.09
C VAL A 10 -6.17 -27.96 -40.72
N LEU A 11 -5.84 -27.70 -41.96
CA LEU A 11 -6.43 -26.72 -42.87
C LEU A 11 -7.51 -27.45 -43.70
N SER A 12 -8.80 -27.14 -43.52
CA SER A 12 -9.88 -27.59 -44.38
C SER A 12 -10.49 -26.43 -45.16
N LEU A 13 -10.15 -26.41 -46.45
CA LEU A 13 -10.65 -25.52 -47.48
C LEU A 13 -11.87 -26.20 -48.15
N THR A 14 -13.06 -25.59 -48.09
CA THR A 14 -14.18 -25.99 -48.92
C THR A 14 -14.66 -24.86 -49.83
N LEU A 15 -14.41 -25.09 -51.10
CA LEU A 15 -14.87 -24.30 -52.25
C LEU A 15 -16.29 -24.77 -52.62
N GLY A 16 -17.23 -23.84 -52.80
CA GLY A 16 -18.58 -24.15 -53.25
C GLY A 16 -19.09 -23.12 -54.27
N LEU A 17 -19.34 -23.58 -55.47
CA LEU A 17 -19.61 -22.89 -56.72
C LEU A 17 -20.92 -22.08 -56.75
N ALA A 18 -20.87 -21.08 -57.61
CA ALA A 18 -21.95 -20.20 -58.07
C ALA A 18 -22.99 -20.93 -58.91
N ALA A 19 -24.24 -20.42 -58.86
CA ALA A 19 -25.21 -20.58 -59.93
C ALA A 19 -26.05 -19.30 -60.10
N CYS A 20 -26.02 -18.71 -61.27
CA CYS A 20 -26.83 -17.59 -61.74
C CYS A 20 -28.26 -18.05 -62.08
N GLY A 21 -29.21 -17.13 -61.88
CA GLY A 21 -30.56 -17.28 -62.54
C GLY A 21 -31.57 -16.22 -62.09
N GLY A 22 -31.77 -15.17 -62.94
CA GLY A 22 -33.08 -14.66 -63.38
C GLY A 22 -33.92 -13.76 -62.48
N THR A 23 -33.86 -12.49 -62.78
CA THR A 23 -34.91 -11.43 -62.84
C THR A 23 -36.30 -11.65 -62.24
N ALA A 24 -36.69 -10.82 -61.26
CA ALA A 24 -37.97 -10.12 -61.21
C ALA A 24 -37.94 -8.99 -60.20
N SER A 25 -38.20 -7.77 -60.65
CA SER A 25 -38.31 -6.55 -59.83
C SER A 25 -39.63 -6.53 -59.06
N SER A 26 -39.57 -6.31 -57.75
CA SER A 26 -40.72 -5.81 -56.96
C SER A 26 -40.20 -4.80 -55.91
N PRO A 27 -40.92 -3.71 -55.66
CA PRO A 27 -40.40 -2.63 -54.80
C PRO A 27 -40.40 -3.08 -53.34
N SER A 28 -39.17 -3.09 -52.80
CA SER A 28 -38.97 -3.35 -51.37
C SER A 28 -39.40 -2.11 -50.55
N LEU A 29 -40.40 -2.30 -49.69
CA LEU A 29 -40.75 -1.43 -48.62
C LEU A 29 -39.52 -1.19 -47.72
N SER A 30 -39.13 0.06 -47.57
CA SER A 30 -38.10 0.52 -46.65
C SER A 30 -38.46 0.08 -45.24
N ALA A 31 -37.76 -0.90 -44.71
CA ALA A 31 -37.82 -1.26 -43.30
C ALA A 31 -37.21 -0.13 -42.46
N ALA A 32 -37.99 0.45 -41.58
CA ALA A 32 -37.53 1.37 -40.58
C ALA A 32 -36.44 0.72 -39.72
N PRO A 33 -35.37 1.47 -39.29
CA PRO A 33 -34.35 0.93 -38.43
C PRO A 33 -34.99 0.51 -37.10
N THR A 34 -34.88 -0.76 -36.77
CA THR A 34 -35.21 -1.29 -35.43
C THR A 34 -34.34 -0.55 -34.42
N PRO A 35 -34.91 0.03 -33.33
CA PRO A 35 -34.10 0.62 -32.27
C PRO A 35 -33.16 -0.45 -31.74
N ALA A 36 -31.86 -0.14 -31.77
CA ALA A 36 -30.89 -0.98 -31.12
C ALA A 36 -31.26 -1.11 -29.63
N ALA A 37 -31.43 -2.34 -29.16
CA ALA A 37 -31.60 -2.59 -27.73
C ALA A 37 -30.44 -1.98 -26.96
N PRO A 38 -30.70 -1.35 -25.80
CA PRO A 38 -29.61 -0.80 -24.99
C PRO A 38 -28.61 -1.93 -24.69
N ALA A 39 -27.34 -1.68 -25.00
CA ALA A 39 -26.26 -2.60 -24.65
C ALA A 39 -26.35 -2.84 -23.13
N GLN A 40 -26.69 -4.06 -22.74
CA GLN A 40 -26.59 -4.45 -21.34
C GLN A 40 -25.12 -4.39 -20.97
N SER A 41 -24.74 -3.41 -20.15
CA SER A 41 -23.43 -3.39 -19.51
C SER A 41 -23.30 -4.68 -18.71
N GLN A 42 -22.40 -5.54 -19.13
CA GLN A 42 -22.04 -6.72 -18.31
C GLN A 42 -21.61 -6.19 -16.92
N PRO A 43 -22.03 -6.85 -15.84
CA PRO A 43 -21.51 -6.52 -14.51
C PRO A 43 -19.98 -6.56 -14.56
N ALA A 44 -19.33 -5.55 -14.03
CA ALA A 44 -17.88 -5.56 -13.93
C ALA A 44 -17.43 -6.78 -13.10
N GLU A 45 -16.39 -7.46 -13.55
CA GLU A 45 -15.82 -8.62 -12.87
C GLU A 45 -15.41 -8.24 -11.43
N ALA A 46 -15.66 -9.14 -10.48
CA ALA A 46 -15.26 -8.92 -9.09
C ALA A 46 -13.72 -8.97 -8.99
N VAL A 47 -13.13 -7.95 -8.39
CA VAL A 47 -11.69 -7.80 -8.18
C VAL A 47 -11.44 -7.71 -6.68
N GLU A 48 -10.46 -8.45 -6.18
CA GLU A 48 -9.91 -8.25 -4.84
C GLU A 48 -8.55 -7.58 -4.95
N LEU A 49 -8.34 -6.51 -4.17
CA LEU A 49 -7.06 -5.81 -4.04
C LEU A 49 -6.52 -5.99 -2.62
N ILE A 50 -5.33 -6.52 -2.52
CA ILE A 50 -4.60 -6.69 -1.26
C ILE A 50 -3.77 -5.43 -1.02
N VAL A 51 -4.09 -4.71 0.05
CA VAL A 51 -3.51 -3.42 0.39
C VAL A 51 -2.70 -3.55 1.68
N PHE A 52 -1.39 -3.42 1.56
CA PHE A 52 -0.51 -3.32 2.72
C PHE A 52 -0.36 -1.84 3.09
N ALA A 53 -0.70 -1.47 4.31
CA ALA A 53 -0.68 -0.08 4.73
C ALA A 53 -0.13 0.10 6.15
N ALA A 54 0.63 1.17 6.34
CA ALA A 54 1.15 1.50 7.66
C ALA A 54 0.03 1.61 8.70
N ALA A 55 0.24 1.08 9.90
CA ALA A 55 -0.75 1.00 10.97
C ALA A 55 -1.38 2.34 11.35
N SER A 56 -0.65 3.46 11.13
CA SER A 56 -1.17 4.81 11.34
C SER A 56 -2.34 5.18 10.42
N MET A 57 -2.54 4.46 9.33
CA MET A 57 -3.60 4.73 8.34
C MET A 57 -4.86 3.88 8.55
N THR A 58 -4.87 2.99 9.55
CA THR A 58 -5.94 1.99 9.75
C THR A 58 -7.34 2.60 9.74
N GLU A 59 -7.58 3.61 10.56
CA GLU A 59 -8.90 4.21 10.69
C GLU A 59 -9.33 4.92 9.40
N THR A 60 -8.42 5.69 8.82
CA THR A 60 -8.69 6.46 7.60
C THR A 60 -8.95 5.56 6.41
N LEU A 61 -8.14 4.51 6.21
CA LEU A 61 -8.32 3.59 5.08
C LEU A 61 -9.57 2.73 5.21
N ASN A 62 -9.98 2.35 6.43
CA ASN A 62 -11.26 1.68 6.63
C ASN A 62 -12.46 2.58 6.27
N GLN A 63 -12.38 3.89 6.58
CA GLN A 63 -13.39 4.86 6.18
C GLN A 63 -13.40 5.06 4.64
N ILE A 64 -12.22 5.15 4.03
CA ILE A 64 -12.10 5.24 2.56
C ILE A 64 -12.66 3.99 1.89
N ALA A 65 -12.40 2.80 2.41
CA ALA A 65 -12.94 1.56 1.85
C ALA A 65 -14.47 1.53 1.85
N ALA A 66 -15.10 2.03 2.92
CA ALA A 66 -16.56 2.14 2.98
C ALA A 66 -17.12 3.08 1.90
N LEU A 67 -16.45 4.23 1.66
CA LEU A 67 -16.83 5.16 0.60
C LEU A 67 -16.52 4.62 -0.81
N TYR A 68 -15.43 3.87 -0.94
CA TYR A 68 -15.01 3.31 -2.22
C TYR A 68 -15.93 2.20 -2.72
N ALA A 69 -16.59 1.48 -1.82
CA ALA A 69 -17.60 0.47 -2.17
C ALA A 69 -18.77 1.05 -2.97
N ASP A 70 -19.13 2.33 -2.75
CA ASP A 70 -20.16 3.03 -3.53
C ASP A 70 -19.65 3.41 -4.93
N VAL A 71 -18.35 3.66 -5.08
CA VAL A 71 -17.71 4.05 -6.35
C VAL A 71 -17.39 2.85 -7.23
N ALA A 72 -16.92 1.78 -6.62
CA ALA A 72 -16.49 0.57 -7.31
C ALA A 72 -17.00 -0.68 -6.57
N PRO A 73 -18.30 -1.01 -6.68
CA PRO A 73 -18.94 -2.08 -5.91
C PRO A 73 -18.43 -3.48 -6.28
N ASN A 74 -17.73 -3.60 -7.42
CA ASN A 74 -17.09 -4.85 -7.84
C ASN A 74 -15.67 -5.02 -7.28
N VAL A 75 -15.13 -4.03 -6.55
CA VAL A 75 -13.77 -4.08 -5.97
C VAL A 75 -13.87 -4.30 -4.46
N LYS A 76 -13.24 -5.37 -3.99
CA LYS A 76 -13.07 -5.66 -2.56
C LYS A 76 -11.64 -5.24 -2.15
N LEU A 77 -11.53 -4.37 -1.15
CA LEU A 77 -10.25 -4.02 -0.54
C LEU A 77 -10.01 -4.92 0.68
N THR A 78 -8.86 -5.61 0.68
CA THR A 78 -8.42 -6.44 1.81
C THR A 78 -7.14 -5.83 2.37
N PHE A 79 -7.18 -5.40 3.63
CA PHE A 79 -6.07 -4.69 4.26
C PHE A 79 -5.21 -5.59 5.13
N ASN A 80 -3.90 -5.35 5.07
CA ASN A 80 -2.93 -5.81 6.05
C ASN A 80 -2.28 -4.55 6.66
N PHE A 81 -2.52 -4.33 7.96
CA PHE A 81 -2.03 -3.17 8.68
C PHE A 81 -0.93 -3.55 9.66
N ASP A 82 0.27 -3.00 9.44
CA ASP A 82 1.40 -3.16 10.37
C ASP A 82 2.39 -2.01 10.18
N SER A 83 3.56 -2.07 10.81
CA SER A 83 4.65 -1.14 10.52
C SER A 83 5.09 -1.28 9.06
N SER A 84 5.50 -0.15 8.46
CA SER A 84 6.02 -0.20 7.08
C SER A 84 7.23 -1.12 6.93
N GLY A 85 8.02 -1.30 8.00
CA GLY A 85 9.15 -2.21 8.02
C GLY A 85 8.72 -3.68 7.97
N THR A 86 7.75 -4.07 8.81
CA THR A 86 7.17 -5.42 8.81
C THR A 86 6.54 -5.76 7.46
N LEU A 87 5.73 -4.84 6.93
CA LEU A 87 5.05 -5.03 5.63
C LEU A 87 6.06 -5.17 4.47
N LYS A 88 7.12 -4.34 4.47
CA LYS A 88 8.23 -4.47 3.52
C LYS A 88 8.86 -5.85 3.59
N THR A 89 9.12 -6.36 4.79
CA THR A 89 9.71 -7.70 4.96
C THR A 89 8.77 -8.80 4.44
N GLN A 90 7.47 -8.69 4.69
CA GLN A 90 6.49 -9.64 4.14
C GLN A 90 6.47 -9.62 2.60
N ILE A 91 6.59 -8.45 1.96
CA ILE A 91 6.71 -8.33 0.50
C ILE A 91 8.01 -9.01 0.00
N GLU A 92 9.13 -8.78 0.67
CA GLU A 92 10.42 -9.44 0.35
C GLU A 92 10.33 -10.97 0.48
N GLU A 93 9.53 -11.47 1.42
CA GLU A 93 9.29 -12.89 1.65
C GLU A 93 8.25 -13.50 0.69
N GLY A 94 7.68 -12.70 -0.21
CA GLY A 94 6.79 -13.14 -1.27
C GLY A 94 5.31 -13.10 -0.91
N ALA A 95 4.91 -12.28 0.06
CA ALA A 95 3.50 -12.05 0.33
C ALA A 95 2.84 -11.28 -0.83
N ASP A 96 1.64 -11.70 -1.22
CA ASP A 96 0.85 -11.01 -2.23
C ASP A 96 0.47 -9.60 -1.74
N CYS A 97 0.77 -8.59 -2.56
CA CYS A 97 0.50 -7.18 -2.26
C CYS A 97 0.28 -6.42 -3.57
N ASP A 98 -0.93 -5.90 -3.77
CA ASP A 98 -1.26 -5.09 -4.95
C ASP A 98 -0.92 -3.60 -4.74
N LEU A 99 -1.09 -3.10 -3.51
CA LEU A 99 -0.80 -1.72 -3.13
C LEU A 99 -0.04 -1.68 -1.81
N PHE A 100 1.08 -0.97 -1.77
CA PHE A 100 1.83 -0.71 -0.55
C PHE A 100 1.82 0.78 -0.19
N LEU A 101 1.21 1.13 0.95
CA LEU A 101 1.17 2.48 1.51
C LEU A 101 2.14 2.58 2.70
N SER A 102 3.34 3.02 2.41
CA SER A 102 4.40 3.18 3.42
C SER A 102 4.33 4.54 4.10
N ALA A 103 4.46 4.57 5.44
CA ALA A 103 4.64 5.81 6.20
C ALA A 103 6.09 6.36 6.15
N GLY A 104 7.01 5.64 5.52
CA GLY A 104 8.42 6.03 5.41
C GLY A 104 8.98 5.84 4.01
N GLN A 105 9.71 6.83 3.51
CA GLN A 105 10.40 6.80 2.23
C GLN A 105 11.44 5.68 2.16
N LYS A 106 12.13 5.39 3.28
CA LYS A 106 13.18 4.37 3.34
C LYS A 106 12.66 2.99 2.94
N GLN A 107 11.52 2.57 3.48
CA GLN A 107 10.94 1.25 3.21
C GLN A 107 10.52 1.11 1.74
N MET A 108 9.95 2.16 1.17
CA MET A 108 9.62 2.20 -0.25
C MET A 108 10.88 2.15 -1.12
N ASN A 109 11.90 2.95 -0.80
CA ASN A 109 13.17 2.97 -1.53
C ASN A 109 13.87 1.60 -1.52
N GLN A 110 13.75 0.83 -0.43
CA GLN A 110 14.34 -0.50 -0.32
C GLN A 110 13.68 -1.55 -1.24
N LEU A 111 12.47 -1.30 -1.74
CA LEU A 111 11.75 -2.18 -2.67
C LEU A 111 11.82 -1.70 -4.13
N ASP A 112 12.31 -0.50 -4.37
CA ASP A 112 12.30 0.20 -5.65
C ASP A 112 13.69 0.13 -6.30
N VAL A 113 13.79 -0.58 -7.42
CA VAL A 113 15.06 -0.75 -8.16
C VAL A 113 15.62 0.57 -8.69
N THR A 114 14.77 1.60 -8.82
CA THR A 114 15.21 2.93 -9.29
C THR A 114 15.77 3.82 -8.17
N ALA A 115 15.67 3.38 -6.91
CA ALA A 115 16.20 4.09 -5.76
C ALA A 115 17.73 4.00 -5.69
N ASP A 116 18.32 4.80 -4.80
CA ASP A 116 19.77 4.79 -4.54
C ASP A 116 20.22 3.36 -4.14
N PRO A 117 21.20 2.77 -4.84
CA PRO A 117 21.73 1.45 -4.49
C PRO A 117 22.29 1.34 -3.06
N ALA A 118 22.65 2.45 -2.44
CA ALA A 118 23.04 2.47 -1.03
C ALA A 118 21.85 2.24 -0.07
N VAL A 119 20.62 2.41 -0.54
CA VAL A 119 19.37 2.18 0.21
C VAL A 119 18.73 0.86 -0.20
N ASN A 120 18.66 0.57 -1.48
CA ASN A 120 18.24 -0.72 -2.04
C ASN A 120 19.47 -1.58 -2.35
N ASP A 121 20.20 -1.96 -1.31
CA ASP A 121 21.45 -2.72 -1.40
C ASP A 121 21.27 -4.16 -1.92
N LYS A 122 20.04 -4.67 -1.86
CA LYS A 122 19.64 -5.99 -2.39
C LYS A 122 19.22 -5.93 -3.86
N GLY A 123 19.06 -4.75 -4.45
CA GLY A 123 18.58 -4.58 -5.83
C GLY A 123 17.15 -5.10 -6.04
N LEU A 124 16.28 -4.94 -5.06
CA LEU A 124 14.89 -5.42 -5.14
C LEU A 124 14.08 -4.60 -6.13
N ASP A 125 13.23 -5.28 -6.92
CA ASP A 125 12.36 -4.69 -7.95
C ASP A 125 10.91 -5.14 -7.72
N PHE A 126 10.30 -4.62 -6.64
CA PHE A 126 8.90 -4.92 -6.28
C PHE A 126 7.95 -3.78 -6.63
N VAL A 127 8.46 -2.60 -6.98
CA VAL A 127 7.63 -1.43 -7.30
C VAL A 127 7.47 -1.31 -8.81
N LEU A 128 6.23 -1.43 -9.29
CA LEU A 128 5.93 -1.21 -10.71
C LEU A 128 6.40 0.19 -11.12
N GLN A 129 7.23 0.25 -12.16
CA GLN A 129 7.82 1.51 -12.60
C GLN A 129 6.75 2.54 -12.99
N GLY A 130 6.89 3.76 -12.47
CA GLY A 130 5.94 4.85 -12.69
C GLY A 130 4.66 4.79 -11.85
N SER A 131 4.48 3.78 -10.99
CA SER A 131 3.32 3.69 -10.10
C SER A 131 3.51 4.39 -8.75
N ARG A 132 4.74 4.74 -8.39
CA ARG A 132 5.06 5.37 -7.10
C ARG A 132 4.53 6.81 -7.04
N VAL A 133 3.82 7.12 -5.97
CA VAL A 133 3.25 8.45 -5.70
C VAL A 133 3.58 8.86 -4.27
N ASP A 134 4.09 10.07 -4.08
CA ASP A 134 4.19 10.70 -2.78
C ASP A 134 2.81 11.29 -2.43
N LEU A 135 2.03 10.52 -1.66
CA LEU A 135 0.62 10.80 -1.39
C LEU A 135 0.45 11.88 -0.32
N LEU A 136 1.23 11.84 0.76
CA LEU A 136 1.10 12.66 1.96
C LEU A 136 2.47 12.96 2.57
N GLU A 137 2.54 14.04 3.35
CA GLU A 137 3.64 14.25 4.30
C GLU A 137 3.35 13.51 5.60
N ASN A 138 4.34 12.77 6.09
CA ASN A 138 4.30 12.18 7.42
C ASN A 138 4.98 13.12 8.42
N ARG A 139 4.28 13.42 9.53
CA ARG A 139 4.78 14.27 10.61
C ARG A 139 4.66 13.53 11.94
N VAL A 140 5.74 13.54 12.72
CA VAL A 140 5.72 13.01 14.08
C VAL A 140 5.14 14.06 15.02
N THR A 141 4.26 13.62 15.90
CA THR A 141 3.71 14.43 16.97
C THR A 141 4.07 13.82 18.33
N LEU A 142 4.14 14.67 19.34
CA LEU A 142 4.28 14.27 20.72
C LEU A 142 2.88 14.03 21.31
N CYS A 143 2.67 12.86 21.90
CA CYS A 143 1.45 12.52 22.63
C CYS A 143 1.79 12.41 24.13
N VAL A 144 0.85 12.82 24.96
CA VAL A 144 0.96 12.73 26.42
C VAL A 144 -0.29 12.08 26.99
N PRO A 145 -0.23 11.47 28.19
CA PRO A 145 -1.40 10.92 28.87
C PRO A 145 -2.48 11.98 29.12
N GLU A 146 -3.71 11.53 29.27
CA GLU A 146 -4.83 12.41 29.59
C GLU A 146 -4.53 13.28 30.81
N GLY A 147 -4.81 14.57 30.71
CA GLY A 147 -4.52 15.56 31.74
C GLY A 147 -3.06 15.99 31.81
N ASN A 148 -2.18 15.44 31.00
CA ASN A 148 -0.76 15.81 30.92
C ASN A 148 -0.10 15.95 32.31
N PRO A 149 -0.02 14.88 33.10
CA PRO A 149 0.40 14.96 34.51
C PRO A 149 1.86 15.43 34.68
N ALA A 150 2.70 15.29 33.66
CA ALA A 150 4.09 15.74 33.67
C ALA A 150 4.28 17.17 33.14
N GLY A 151 3.21 17.83 32.67
CA GLY A 151 3.28 19.20 32.15
C GLY A 151 4.12 19.35 30.88
N ILE A 152 4.17 18.35 30.03
CA ILE A 152 4.95 18.34 28.77
C ILE A 152 4.16 19.08 27.69
N GLU A 153 4.59 20.26 27.30
CA GLU A 153 3.94 21.10 26.28
C GLU A 153 4.76 21.21 25.00
N SER A 154 6.03 20.76 25.04
CA SER A 154 6.96 20.87 23.92
C SER A 154 7.94 19.71 23.89
N TYR A 155 8.68 19.59 22.77
CA TYR A 155 9.83 18.67 22.70
C TYR A 155 10.97 19.07 23.62
N ASP A 156 11.12 20.37 23.95
CA ASP A 156 12.12 20.86 24.93
C ASP A 156 11.79 20.33 26.32
N ASP A 157 10.51 20.40 26.75
CA ASP A 157 10.06 19.86 28.03
C ASP A 157 10.26 18.35 28.08
N MET A 158 9.90 17.63 27.01
CA MET A 158 10.13 16.18 26.90
C MET A 158 11.62 15.85 27.06
N ALA A 159 12.50 16.57 26.36
CA ALA A 159 13.93 16.32 26.40
C ALA A 159 14.51 16.58 27.80
N GLN A 160 14.07 17.64 28.49
CA GLN A 160 14.49 17.92 29.85
C GLN A 160 13.96 16.87 30.83
N ALA A 161 12.69 16.50 30.73
CA ALA A 161 12.08 15.49 31.60
C ALA A 161 12.70 14.09 31.42
N LEU A 162 13.15 13.73 30.20
CA LEU A 162 13.91 12.51 29.95
C LEU A 162 15.29 12.56 30.60
N LYS A 163 16.01 13.71 30.52
CA LYS A 163 17.31 13.90 31.18
C LYS A 163 17.20 13.77 32.70
N ASP A 164 16.10 14.26 33.26
CA ASP A 164 15.82 14.22 34.70
C ASP A 164 15.26 12.87 35.18
N GLY A 165 14.97 11.93 34.23
CA GLY A 165 14.34 10.65 34.55
C GLY A 165 12.91 10.76 35.08
N ALA A 166 12.22 11.86 34.75
CA ALA A 166 10.88 12.19 35.27
C ALA A 166 9.75 11.56 34.44
N ILE A 167 10.04 11.11 33.21
CA ILE A 167 9.07 10.49 32.31
C ILE A 167 9.65 9.24 31.64
N LEU A 168 8.74 8.42 31.09
CA LEU A 168 9.08 7.31 30.18
C LEU A 168 8.66 7.68 28.76
N LEU A 169 9.44 7.26 27.78
CA LEU A 169 9.17 7.47 26.36
C LEU A 169 8.79 6.15 25.70
N ALA A 170 7.58 6.08 25.14
CA ALA A 170 7.23 5.03 24.19
C ALA A 170 7.59 5.48 22.76
N MET A 171 8.31 4.65 22.03
CA MET A 171 8.71 4.93 20.65
C MET A 171 8.70 3.67 19.79
N GLY A 172 8.65 3.83 18.47
CA GLY A 172 8.87 2.69 17.57
C GLY A 172 10.30 2.21 17.63
N ASN A 173 10.52 0.93 17.34
CA ASN A 173 11.87 0.41 17.13
C ASN A 173 12.48 0.95 15.81
N SER A 174 13.73 0.58 15.48
CA SER A 174 14.46 1.07 14.31
C SER A 174 13.83 0.72 12.95
N ASP A 175 12.93 -0.28 12.89
CA ASP A 175 12.27 -0.71 11.66
C ASP A 175 10.96 0.03 11.42
N VAL A 176 10.46 0.73 12.43
CA VAL A 176 9.23 1.52 12.38
C VAL A 176 9.55 2.96 11.97
N PRO A 177 8.85 3.54 10.97
CA PRO A 177 9.09 4.94 10.57
C PRO A 177 9.04 5.93 11.74
N VAL A 178 8.06 5.83 12.65
CA VAL A 178 8.00 6.71 13.83
C VAL A 178 9.22 6.55 14.73
N GLY A 179 9.78 5.34 14.87
CA GLY A 179 11.02 5.11 15.60
C GLY A 179 12.21 5.83 14.97
N GLN A 180 12.37 5.71 13.65
CA GLN A 180 13.44 6.38 12.91
C GLN A 180 13.37 7.90 13.02
N TYR A 181 12.16 8.48 13.07
CA TYR A 181 11.98 9.91 13.29
C TYR A 181 12.27 10.29 14.75
N THR A 182 11.83 9.47 15.71
CA THR A 182 12.12 9.69 17.13
C THR A 182 13.62 9.66 17.40
N GLN A 183 14.36 8.75 16.79
CA GLN A 183 15.84 8.72 16.89
C GLN A 183 16.49 10.05 16.45
N LYS A 184 15.98 10.66 15.36
CA LYS A 184 16.44 11.98 14.92
C LYS A 184 16.10 13.09 15.92
N ILE A 185 14.94 13.01 16.56
CA ILE A 185 14.55 13.96 17.62
C ILE A 185 15.45 13.79 18.82
N LEU A 186 15.70 12.58 19.29
CA LEU A 186 16.63 12.33 20.41
C LEU A 186 18.04 12.87 20.10
N ALA A 187 18.55 12.61 18.89
CA ALA A 187 19.84 13.12 18.45
C ALA A 187 19.89 14.65 18.39
N TYR A 188 18.81 15.32 17.99
CA TYR A 188 18.71 16.78 17.97
C TYR A 188 18.85 17.39 19.38
N TYR A 189 18.36 16.69 20.41
CA TYR A 189 18.42 17.12 21.80
C TYR A 189 19.63 16.56 22.57
N ASP A 190 20.61 15.98 21.88
CA ASP A 190 21.78 15.31 22.48
C ASP A 190 21.38 14.27 23.55
N LEU A 191 20.31 13.52 23.28
CA LEU A 191 19.84 12.41 24.11
C LEU A 191 20.41 11.09 23.60
N ASP A 192 21.11 10.36 24.45
CA ASP A 192 21.64 9.03 24.14
C ASP A 192 20.53 7.99 24.30
N GLU A 193 20.01 7.49 23.18
CA GLU A 193 18.98 6.46 23.14
C GLU A 193 19.40 5.21 23.91
N THR A 194 20.65 4.78 23.78
CA THR A 194 21.17 3.58 24.46
C THR A 194 21.21 3.76 25.97
N ALA A 195 21.65 4.92 26.42
CA ALA A 195 21.68 5.25 27.84
C ALA A 195 20.27 5.33 28.42
N LEU A 196 19.31 5.96 27.73
CA LEU A 196 17.92 6.04 28.13
C LEU A 196 17.26 4.65 28.18
N ALA A 197 17.49 3.81 27.19
CA ALA A 197 17.00 2.44 27.18
C ALA A 197 17.59 1.61 28.31
N GLY A 198 18.90 1.74 28.56
CA GLY A 198 19.58 1.09 29.67
C GLY A 198 19.10 1.52 31.05
N ALA A 199 18.63 2.76 31.17
CA ALA A 199 17.95 3.28 32.39
C ALA A 199 16.48 2.88 32.50
N GLY A 200 15.92 2.16 31.51
CA GLY A 200 14.51 1.79 31.48
C GLY A 200 13.56 2.95 31.13
N ALA A 201 14.08 4.06 30.61
CA ALA A 201 13.31 5.22 30.23
C ALA A 201 12.65 5.11 28.85
N ILE A 202 12.96 4.08 28.05
CA ILE A 202 12.40 3.84 26.73
C ILE A 202 11.65 2.51 26.69
N THR A 203 10.44 2.52 26.13
CA THR A 203 9.68 1.35 25.70
C THR A 203 9.64 1.31 24.16
N TYR A 204 10.16 0.24 23.57
CA TYR A 204 10.12 0.04 22.12
C TYR A 204 8.85 -0.70 21.70
N CYS A 205 8.20 -0.18 20.66
CA CYS A 205 6.99 -0.72 20.06
C CYS A 205 7.26 -1.17 18.63
N THR A 206 6.47 -2.13 18.14
CA THR A 206 6.64 -2.72 16.80
C THR A 206 5.88 -1.95 15.71
N ASN A 207 4.95 -1.10 16.09
CA ASN A 207 4.20 -0.22 15.20
C ASN A 207 3.67 1.01 15.95
N VAL A 208 3.17 2.01 15.20
CA VAL A 208 2.70 3.27 15.78
C VAL A 208 1.45 3.12 16.66
N LYS A 209 0.61 2.12 16.41
CA LYS A 209 -0.58 1.87 17.24
C LYS A 209 -0.19 1.42 18.63
N GLU A 210 0.82 0.56 18.74
CA GLU A 210 1.37 0.19 20.04
C GLU A 210 1.94 1.39 20.78
N VAL A 211 2.67 2.31 20.08
CA VAL A 211 3.18 3.54 20.70
C VAL A 211 2.04 4.34 21.33
N THR A 212 0.94 4.55 20.60
CA THR A 212 -0.20 5.32 21.12
C THR A 212 -0.97 4.63 22.22
N THR A 213 -0.86 3.31 22.38
CA THR A 213 -1.49 2.57 23.48
C THR A 213 -0.69 2.58 24.77
N GLN A 214 0.57 3.07 24.76
CA GLN A 214 1.41 3.24 25.94
C GLN A 214 1.13 4.58 26.67
N VAL A 215 0.40 5.46 26.01
CA VAL A 215 0.04 6.80 26.50
C VAL A 215 -1.41 6.80 26.97
#